data_675e5ea1b3dbf676a22e8a941976f518
#
_entry.id   675e5ea1b3dbf676a22e8a941976f518
#
_cell.length_a   1.000
_cell.length_b   1.000
_cell.length_c   1.000
_cell.angle_alpha   90.00
_cell.angle_beta   90.00
_cell.angle_gamma   90.00
#
_symmetry.space_group_name_H-M   'P 1'
#
loop_
_entity.id
_entity.type
_entity.pdbx_description
1 polymer ?
#
loop_
_entity_poly.entity_id
_entity_poly.type
_entity_poly.pdbx_seq_one_letter_code
_entity_poly.pdbx_strand_id
1 'polypeptide(L)'
;MDAETKLLVSHIVGPRTEKQSRELWEDFVVRTDGALPELITTDEYAPYRGAILNAYGTRIEYPSTGLPGRPRNPRLEPPEGLVYAMVHKTREKGAVIDVSIRRVFGTQEQVDEAVKRSTVSSHVNTTFVERFNGTARQHNSRKARKVYSF
;
A
#
# COMPACT_ATOMS: atom_id res chain seq x y z
N MET A 1 2.34 7.74 -3.70
CA MET A 1 2.86 9.10 -3.39
C MET A 1 4.10 8.93 -2.54
N ASP A 2 5.17 9.56 -2.93
CA ASP A 2 6.38 9.64 -2.12
C ASP A 2 6.20 10.67 -0.99
N ALA A 3 6.54 10.26 0.24
CA ALA A 3 6.32 11.09 1.42
C ALA A 3 7.34 12.24 1.54
N GLU A 4 8.55 12.08 1.03
CA GLU A 4 9.61 13.10 1.13
C GLU A 4 9.45 14.18 0.07
N THR A 5 9.34 13.81 -1.18
CA THR A 5 9.22 14.75 -2.30
C THR A 5 7.80 15.26 -2.52
N LYS A 6 6.78 14.62 -1.92
CA LYS A 6 5.35 14.83 -2.17
C LYS A 6 4.91 14.48 -3.60
N LEU A 7 5.76 13.80 -4.36
CA LEU A 7 5.48 13.41 -5.73
C LEU A 7 4.41 12.32 -5.79
N LEU A 8 3.41 12.50 -6.64
CA LEU A 8 2.45 11.45 -6.97
C LEU A 8 3.06 10.52 -8.02
N VAL A 9 3.66 9.42 -7.59
CA VAL A 9 4.37 8.47 -8.46
C VAL A 9 3.40 7.74 -9.37
N SER A 10 2.30 7.24 -8.82
CA SER A 10 1.28 6.48 -9.57
C SER A 10 -0.12 6.83 -9.07
N HIS A 11 -1.10 6.76 -9.98
CA HIS A 11 -2.51 6.93 -9.64
C HIS A 11 -3.40 6.16 -10.63
N ILE A 12 -4.56 5.73 -10.16
CA ILE A 12 -5.58 5.08 -10.97
C ILE A 12 -6.90 5.84 -10.81
N VAL A 13 -7.61 5.99 -11.92
CA VAL A 13 -8.97 6.56 -11.96
C VAL A 13 -9.95 5.44 -12.19
N GLY A 14 -10.86 5.23 -11.25
CA GLY A 14 -11.86 4.17 -11.35
C GLY A 14 -12.48 3.80 -10.00
N PRO A 15 -13.32 2.75 -9.96
CA PRO A 15 -13.90 2.25 -8.74
C PRO A 15 -12.80 1.62 -7.85
N ARG A 16 -13.01 1.64 -6.53
CA ARG A 16 -12.06 1.05 -5.57
C ARG A 16 -12.25 -0.47 -5.53
N THR A 17 -11.61 -1.19 -6.46
CA THR A 17 -11.67 -2.65 -6.56
C THR A 17 -10.30 -3.29 -6.44
N GLU A 18 -10.26 -4.62 -6.30
CA GLU A 18 -9.01 -5.38 -6.29
C GLU A 18 -8.23 -5.21 -7.60
N LYS A 19 -8.95 -5.19 -8.75
CA LYS A 19 -8.35 -4.99 -10.07
C LYS A 19 -7.57 -3.67 -10.13
N GLN A 20 -8.21 -2.55 -9.74
CA GLN A 20 -7.55 -1.24 -9.74
C GLN A 20 -6.39 -1.18 -8.73
N SER A 21 -6.49 -1.88 -7.61
CA SER A 21 -5.37 -1.98 -6.67
C SER A 21 -4.17 -2.68 -7.29
N ARG A 22 -4.39 -3.74 -8.08
CA ARG A 22 -3.34 -4.45 -8.80
C ARG A 22 -2.71 -3.56 -9.87
N GLU A 23 -3.51 -2.95 -10.73
CA GLU A 23 -3.06 -2.02 -11.76
C GLU A 23 -2.26 -0.84 -11.18
N LEU A 24 -2.66 -0.31 -10.02
CA LEU A 24 -1.94 0.75 -9.32
C LEU A 24 -0.52 0.33 -8.93
N TRP A 25 -0.38 -0.87 -8.38
CA TRP A 25 0.93 -1.36 -7.93
C TRP A 25 1.80 -1.82 -9.10
N GLU A 26 1.23 -2.35 -10.16
CA GLU A 26 1.93 -2.66 -11.41
C GLU A 26 2.49 -1.38 -12.06
N ASP A 27 1.68 -0.33 -12.19
CA ASP A 27 2.13 0.99 -12.68
C ASP A 27 3.20 1.60 -11.77
N PHE A 28 3.06 1.45 -10.46
CA PHE A 28 4.06 1.94 -9.50
C PHE A 28 5.41 1.25 -9.70
N VAL A 29 5.43 -0.07 -9.83
CA VAL A 29 6.66 -0.86 -10.06
C VAL A 29 7.34 -0.45 -11.37
N VAL A 30 6.56 -0.27 -12.44
CA VAL A 30 7.10 0.20 -13.74
C VAL A 30 7.74 1.59 -13.60
N ARG A 31 7.09 2.52 -12.89
CA ARG A 31 7.59 3.90 -12.74
C ARG A 31 8.81 4.01 -11.80
N THR A 32 9.03 3.02 -10.98
CA THR A 32 10.17 2.97 -10.06
C THR A 32 11.24 1.99 -10.50
N ASP A 33 11.18 1.51 -11.76
CA ASP A 33 12.11 0.52 -12.32
C ASP A 33 12.25 -0.73 -11.42
N GLY A 34 11.17 -1.13 -10.74
CA GLY A 34 11.15 -2.26 -9.82
C GLY A 34 11.79 -2.01 -8.46
N ALA A 35 12.23 -0.78 -8.16
CA ALA A 35 12.85 -0.47 -6.89
C ALA A 35 11.86 -0.67 -5.71
N LEU A 36 12.34 -1.32 -4.65
CA LEU A 36 11.59 -1.48 -3.42
C LEU A 36 11.60 -0.17 -2.62
N PRO A 37 10.43 0.37 -2.26
CA PRO A 37 10.36 1.48 -1.31
C PRO A 37 10.89 1.05 0.07
N GLU A 38 11.53 1.96 0.78
CA GLU A 38 12.00 1.69 2.16
C GLU A 38 10.87 1.30 3.10
N LEU A 39 9.70 1.92 2.93
CA LEU A 39 8.48 1.61 3.69
C LEU A 39 7.25 1.93 2.87
N ILE A 40 6.37 0.96 2.71
CA ILE A 40 5.03 1.16 2.17
C ILE A 40 4.06 1.39 3.33
N THR A 41 3.26 2.44 3.24
CA THR A 41 2.19 2.73 4.20
C THR A 41 0.85 2.91 3.50
N THR A 42 -0.19 2.24 3.98
CA THR A 42 -1.55 2.39 3.43
C THR A 42 -2.60 2.45 4.55
N ASP A 43 -3.83 2.77 4.18
CA ASP A 43 -5.00 2.46 5.00
C ASP A 43 -5.28 0.94 4.98
N GLU A 44 -6.22 0.49 5.82
CA GLU A 44 -6.57 -0.93 5.97
C GLU A 44 -7.49 -1.43 4.83
N TYR A 45 -7.16 -1.13 3.59
CA TYR A 45 -7.89 -1.68 2.45
C TYR A 45 -7.34 -3.05 2.06
N ALA A 46 -8.12 -4.11 2.34
CA ALA A 46 -7.69 -5.50 2.22
C ALA A 46 -7.02 -5.88 0.88
N PRO A 47 -7.47 -5.41 -0.30
CA PRO A 47 -6.83 -5.73 -1.57
C PRO A 47 -5.39 -5.26 -1.72
N TYR A 48 -4.93 -4.25 -0.98
CA TYR A 48 -3.55 -3.76 -1.11
C TYR A 48 -2.51 -4.81 -0.76
N ARG A 49 -2.75 -5.64 0.26
CA ARG A 49 -1.81 -6.71 0.62
C ARG A 49 -1.55 -7.66 -0.55
N GLY A 50 -2.62 -8.12 -1.20
CA GLY A 50 -2.53 -9.00 -2.37
C GLY A 50 -1.91 -8.31 -3.57
N ALA A 51 -2.26 -7.06 -3.83
CA ALA A 51 -1.74 -6.27 -4.95
C ALA A 51 -0.24 -6.02 -4.83
N ILE A 52 0.25 -5.61 -3.64
CA ILE A 52 1.67 -5.42 -3.35
C ILE A 52 2.44 -6.74 -3.50
N LEU A 53 1.88 -7.84 -2.96
CA LEU A 53 2.50 -9.15 -3.09
C LEU A 53 2.54 -9.65 -4.53
N ASN A 54 1.53 -9.35 -5.34
CA ASN A 54 1.55 -9.67 -6.77
C ASN A 54 2.60 -8.86 -7.54
N ALA A 55 2.79 -7.59 -7.17
CA ALA A 55 3.72 -6.69 -7.85
C ALA A 55 5.20 -6.97 -7.54
N TYR A 56 5.52 -7.32 -6.29
CA TYR A 56 6.89 -7.50 -5.82
C TYR A 56 7.24 -8.94 -5.43
N GLY A 57 6.22 -9.80 -5.23
CA GLY A 57 6.42 -11.13 -4.67
C GLY A 57 7.17 -12.09 -5.60
N THR A 58 8.00 -12.92 -5.01
CA THR A 58 8.67 -14.02 -5.69
C THR A 58 7.77 -15.25 -5.67
N ARG A 59 7.58 -15.87 -6.84
CA ARG A 59 6.81 -17.09 -6.95
C ARG A 59 7.64 -18.28 -6.50
N ILE A 60 7.19 -18.96 -5.46
CA ILE A 60 7.78 -20.19 -4.95
C ILE A 60 7.02 -21.38 -5.51
N GLU A 61 7.72 -22.22 -6.25
CA GLU A 61 7.19 -23.48 -6.75
C GLU A 61 7.68 -24.64 -5.86
N TYR A 62 6.78 -25.58 -5.60
CA TYR A 62 7.10 -26.75 -4.80
C TYR A 62 7.29 -27.95 -5.75
N PRO A 63 8.48 -28.55 -5.81
CA PRO A 63 8.70 -29.74 -6.62
C PRO A 63 7.80 -30.88 -6.14
N SER A 64 7.40 -31.74 -7.07
CA SER A 64 6.65 -32.95 -6.72
C SER A 64 7.49 -33.84 -5.81
N THR A 65 6.90 -34.27 -4.71
CA THR A 65 7.56 -35.18 -3.76
C THR A 65 7.55 -36.64 -4.22
N GLY A 66 6.87 -36.95 -5.34
CA GLY A 66 6.69 -38.32 -5.83
C GLY A 66 5.74 -39.17 -4.95
N LEU A 67 5.24 -38.63 -3.87
CA LEU A 67 4.27 -39.32 -2.98
C LEU A 67 2.84 -39.10 -3.49
N PRO A 68 1.91 -40.06 -3.20
CA PRO A 68 0.51 -39.89 -3.50
C PRO A 68 -0.06 -38.66 -2.79
N GLY A 69 -0.77 -37.82 -3.54
CA GLY A 69 -1.41 -36.61 -3.01
C GLY A 69 -1.37 -35.46 -4.02
N ARG A 70 -2.16 -34.43 -3.72
CA ARG A 70 -2.16 -33.21 -4.54
C ARG A 70 -0.86 -32.42 -4.31
N PRO A 71 -0.11 -32.04 -5.37
CA PRO A 71 1.03 -31.16 -5.22
C PRO A 71 0.63 -29.84 -4.53
N ARG A 72 1.55 -29.26 -3.75
CA ARG A 72 1.34 -27.94 -3.18
C ARG A 72 1.20 -26.88 -4.30
N ASN A 73 0.20 -26.02 -4.18
CA ASN A 73 0.05 -24.91 -5.12
C ASN A 73 1.24 -23.94 -4.94
N PRO A 74 1.77 -23.37 -6.03
CA PRO A 74 2.71 -22.27 -5.95
C PRO A 74 2.14 -21.13 -5.11
N ARG A 75 2.99 -20.44 -4.35
CA ARG A 75 2.60 -19.26 -3.60
C ARG A 75 3.54 -18.10 -3.89
N LEU A 76 3.07 -16.87 -3.69
CA LEU A 76 3.89 -15.69 -3.69
C LEU A 76 4.43 -15.44 -2.27
N GLU A 77 5.72 -15.17 -2.18
CA GLU A 77 6.36 -14.72 -0.93
C GLU A 77 6.91 -13.31 -1.11
N PRO A 78 6.82 -12.45 -0.08
CA PRO A 78 7.41 -11.13 -0.15
C PRO A 78 8.92 -11.24 -0.29
N PRO A 79 9.56 -10.45 -1.16
CA PRO A 79 11.01 -10.43 -1.26
C PRO A 79 11.63 -9.90 0.03
N GLU A 80 12.88 -10.28 0.28
CA GLU A 80 13.66 -9.70 1.37
C GLU A 80 13.77 -8.18 1.17
N GLY A 81 13.54 -7.43 2.23
CA GLY A 81 13.54 -5.96 2.19
C GLY A 81 12.21 -5.31 1.86
N LEU A 82 11.16 -6.06 1.51
CA LEU A 82 9.82 -5.49 1.37
C LEU A 82 9.23 -5.20 2.75
N VAL A 83 9.12 -3.91 3.09
CA VAL A 83 8.57 -3.44 4.37
C VAL A 83 7.23 -2.77 4.12
N TYR A 84 6.17 -3.32 4.72
CA TYR A 84 4.82 -2.81 4.55
C TYR A 84 4.05 -2.79 5.87
N ALA A 85 3.46 -1.64 6.19
CA ALA A 85 2.62 -1.42 7.35
C ALA A 85 1.29 -0.75 6.97
N MET A 86 0.21 -1.15 7.63
CA MET A 86 -1.11 -0.55 7.48
C MET A 86 -1.45 0.29 8.71
N VAL A 87 -2.12 1.40 8.47
CA VAL A 87 -2.68 2.26 9.53
C VAL A 87 -4.14 1.86 9.74
N HIS A 88 -4.42 1.30 10.90
CA HIS A 88 -5.77 0.98 11.37
C HIS A 88 -6.31 2.13 12.21
N LYS A 89 -7.49 2.63 11.87
CA LYS A 89 -8.16 3.73 12.59
C LYS A 89 -9.48 3.22 13.17
N THR A 90 -9.53 3.05 14.47
CA THR A 90 -10.79 2.75 15.17
C THR A 90 -11.64 4.01 15.27
N ARG A 91 -12.90 3.91 14.91
CA ARG A 91 -13.84 5.04 14.92
C ARG A 91 -15.04 4.75 15.83
N GLU A 92 -15.40 5.74 16.63
CA GLU A 92 -16.63 5.75 17.39
C GLU A 92 -17.40 7.03 17.11
N LYS A 93 -18.70 6.92 16.80
CA LYS A 93 -19.59 8.06 16.45
C LYS A 93 -19.01 9.01 15.39
N GLY A 94 -18.18 8.46 14.46
CA GLY A 94 -17.53 9.23 13.39
C GLY A 94 -16.19 9.86 13.76
N ALA A 95 -15.82 9.90 15.04
CA ALA A 95 -14.50 10.35 15.49
C ALA A 95 -13.49 9.19 15.51
N VAL A 96 -12.22 9.49 15.20
CA VAL A 96 -11.12 8.53 15.36
C VAL A 96 -10.75 8.52 16.85
N ILE A 97 -10.92 7.36 17.51
CA ILE A 97 -10.61 7.17 18.93
C ILE A 97 -9.29 6.45 19.17
N ASP A 98 -8.83 5.68 18.20
CA ASP A 98 -7.55 4.98 18.27
C ASP A 98 -6.92 4.85 16.89
N VAL A 99 -5.57 4.87 16.85
CA VAL A 99 -4.77 4.65 15.65
C VAL A 99 -3.70 3.63 15.99
N SER A 100 -3.79 2.46 15.38
CA SER A 100 -2.80 1.40 15.53
C SER A 100 -2.10 1.08 14.21
N ILE A 101 -0.88 0.56 14.29
CA ILE A 101 -0.09 0.19 13.14
C ILE A 101 -0.02 -1.32 13.08
N ARG A 102 -0.40 -1.89 11.92
CA ARG A 102 -0.29 -3.32 11.66
C ARG A 102 0.78 -3.57 10.63
N ARG A 103 1.85 -4.20 11.04
CA ARG A 103 2.89 -4.67 10.13
C ARG A 103 2.35 -5.84 9.29
N VAL A 104 2.58 -5.80 7.98
CA VAL A 104 2.11 -6.80 7.01
C VAL A 104 3.27 -7.61 6.44
N PHE A 105 4.32 -6.93 6.00
CA PHE A 105 5.57 -7.53 5.52
C PHE A 105 6.78 -6.87 6.19
N GLY A 106 7.89 -7.58 6.26
CA GLY A 106 9.10 -7.12 6.93
C GLY A 106 9.09 -7.37 8.44
N THR A 107 10.11 -6.90 9.16
CA THR A 107 10.23 -6.99 10.62
C THR A 107 9.87 -5.65 11.29
N GLN A 108 9.66 -5.65 12.60
CA GLN A 108 9.38 -4.41 13.34
C GLN A 108 10.59 -3.48 13.31
N GLU A 109 11.78 -4.06 13.43
CA GLU A 109 13.05 -3.33 13.38
C GLU A 109 13.21 -2.60 12.04
N GLN A 110 12.84 -3.25 10.92
CA GLN A 110 12.87 -2.63 9.59
C GLN A 110 11.88 -1.46 9.47
N VAL A 111 10.68 -1.59 10.04
CA VAL A 111 9.72 -0.48 10.09
C VAL A 111 10.27 0.68 10.90
N ASP A 112 10.82 0.40 12.10
CA ASP A 112 11.36 1.42 12.99
C ASP A 112 12.58 2.12 12.37
N GLU A 113 13.44 1.38 11.68
CA GLU A 113 14.58 1.95 10.96
C GLU A 113 14.16 2.84 9.79
N ALA A 114 13.17 2.41 9.00
CA ALA A 114 12.66 3.21 7.90
C ALA A 114 12.02 4.52 8.41
N VAL A 115 11.27 4.46 9.51
CA VAL A 115 10.72 5.65 10.16
C VAL A 115 11.81 6.57 10.70
N LYS A 116 12.87 6.03 11.31
CA LYS A 116 14.00 6.84 11.80
C LYS A 116 14.77 7.55 10.68
N ARG A 117 14.87 6.91 9.49
CA ARG A 117 15.52 7.53 8.32
C ARG A 117 14.65 8.60 7.64
N SER A 118 13.33 8.54 7.83
CA SER A 118 12.42 9.51 7.24
C SER A 118 12.67 10.91 7.80
N THR A 119 12.84 11.89 6.91
CA THR A 119 13.01 13.31 7.27
C THR A 119 11.69 14.04 7.50
N VAL A 120 10.56 13.41 7.14
CA VAL A 120 9.24 14.06 7.11
C VAL A 120 8.24 13.52 8.10
N SER A 121 8.52 12.38 8.73
CA SER A 121 7.61 11.78 9.73
C SER A 121 8.37 10.92 10.74
N SER A 122 8.02 11.07 12.00
CA SER A 122 8.53 10.26 13.12
C SER A 122 7.68 9.02 13.42
N HIS A 123 6.67 8.74 12.60
CA HIS A 123 5.77 7.59 12.78
C HIS A 123 5.12 7.19 11.47
N VAL A 124 4.66 5.93 11.40
CA VAL A 124 3.89 5.41 10.26
C VAL A 124 2.54 6.12 10.19
N ASN A 125 2.21 6.73 9.05
CA ASN A 125 0.94 7.42 8.85
C ASN A 125 0.53 7.48 7.37
N THR A 126 -0.72 7.86 7.11
CA THR A 126 -1.29 8.09 5.78
C THR A 126 -1.59 9.57 5.51
N THR A 127 -1.13 10.46 6.37
CA THR A 127 -1.50 11.88 6.39
C THR A 127 -1.14 12.59 5.08
N PHE A 128 -0.01 12.24 4.47
CA PHE A 128 0.44 12.89 3.23
C PHE A 128 -0.52 12.62 2.07
N VAL A 129 -0.94 11.37 1.88
CA VAL A 129 -1.92 11.00 0.84
C VAL A 129 -3.29 11.57 1.14
N GLU A 130 -3.72 11.57 2.40
CA GLU A 130 -5.00 12.16 2.82
C GLU A 130 -5.03 13.66 2.56
N ARG A 131 -3.95 14.38 2.89
CA ARG A 131 -3.80 15.82 2.62
C ARG A 131 -3.79 16.11 1.12
N PHE A 132 -3.03 15.35 0.35
CA PHE A 132 -3.01 15.46 -1.11
C PHE A 132 -4.41 15.26 -1.70
N ASN A 133 -5.13 14.23 -1.28
CA ASN A 133 -6.50 13.98 -1.72
C ASN A 133 -7.46 15.11 -1.31
N GLY A 134 -7.27 15.72 -0.14
CA GLY A 134 -8.03 16.89 0.32
C GLY A 134 -7.79 18.10 -0.60
N THR A 135 -6.52 18.44 -0.84
CA THR A 135 -6.11 19.52 -1.73
C THR A 135 -6.62 19.30 -3.17
N ALA A 136 -6.47 18.07 -3.69
CA ALA A 136 -6.95 17.75 -5.03
C ALA A 136 -8.48 17.89 -5.19
N ARG A 137 -9.25 17.63 -4.12
CA ARG A 137 -10.72 17.87 -4.12
C ARG A 137 -11.04 19.37 -4.02
N GLN A 138 -10.29 20.13 -3.25
CA GLN A 138 -10.49 21.55 -3.06
C GLN A 138 -10.24 22.34 -4.37
N HIS A 139 -9.18 21.97 -5.10
CA HIS A 139 -8.81 22.66 -6.34
C HIS A 139 -9.46 22.08 -7.61
N ASN A 140 -10.20 20.98 -7.50
CA ASN A 140 -10.88 20.37 -8.64
C ASN A 140 -12.33 20.06 -8.29
N SER A 141 -13.24 20.91 -8.75
CA SER A 141 -14.68 20.77 -8.53
C SER A 141 -15.25 19.42 -8.96
N ARG A 142 -14.67 18.79 -10.02
CA ARG A 142 -15.09 17.47 -10.50
C ARG A 142 -14.76 16.34 -9.52
N LYS A 143 -13.81 16.54 -8.60
CA LYS A 143 -13.47 15.61 -7.52
C LYS A 143 -14.24 15.86 -6.24
N ALA A 144 -15.01 16.95 -6.15
CA ALA A 144 -15.86 17.22 -5.02
C ALA A 144 -17.01 16.20 -4.94
N ARG A 145 -17.40 15.78 -3.72
CA ARG A 145 -18.44 14.75 -3.51
C ARG A 145 -19.82 15.15 -3.98
N LYS A 146 -20.08 16.45 -4.18
CA LYS A 146 -21.32 16.99 -4.71
C LYS A 146 -20.96 17.96 -5.82
N VAL A 147 -20.98 17.50 -7.04
CA VAL A 147 -20.94 18.34 -8.22
C VAL A 147 -22.37 18.39 -8.75
N TYR A 148 -22.93 19.59 -8.86
CA TYR A 148 -24.12 19.76 -9.69
C TYR A 148 -23.66 19.46 -11.12
N SER A 149 -24.14 18.36 -11.71
CA SER A 149 -23.96 18.11 -13.13
C SER A 149 -24.77 19.17 -13.88
N PHE A 150 -24.12 19.99 -14.65
CA PHE A 150 -24.74 20.83 -15.66
C PHE A 150 -24.91 20.02 -16.94
#